data_e9f0d37663c73a116175f37749da3674
#
_entry.id   e9f0d37663c73a116175f37749da3674
#
_cell.length_a   1.000
_cell.length_b   1.000
_cell.length_c   1.000
_cell.angle_alpha   90.00
_cell.angle_beta   90.00
_cell.angle_gamma   90.00
#
_symmetry.space_group_name_H-M   'P 1'
#
loop_
_entity.id
_entity.type
_entity.pdbx_description
1 polymer ?
#
loop_
_entity_poly.entity_id
_entity_poly.type
_entity_poly.pdbx_seq_one_letter_code
_entity_poly.pdbx_strand_id
1 'polypeptide(L)'
;MKRLPDTELEVMKALWAQEGGAARADLEHALKDKGWASNTINTYLARLCEKGFVSCEKRGKANWYAPLVSQADYLSFESSAVLDKVFGKSLKRFVASLARGGDLDDAEVEELQRYLDELKEGRK
;
A
#
# COMPACT_ATOMS: atom_id res chain seq x y z
N MET A 1 -4.92 -2.75 13.05
CA MET A 1 -4.14 -2.07 11.98
C MET A 1 -4.80 -0.74 11.65
N LYS A 2 -4.02 0.27 11.38
CA LYS A 2 -4.52 1.60 10.99
C LYS A 2 -4.02 1.95 9.60
N ARG A 3 -4.81 2.76 8.88
CA ARG A 3 -4.39 3.25 7.56
C ARG A 3 -3.14 4.11 7.72
N LEU A 4 -2.18 3.90 6.83
CA LEU A 4 -0.94 4.66 6.85
C LEU A 4 -1.13 6.04 6.21
N PRO A 5 -0.47 7.09 6.75
CA PRO A 5 -0.35 8.36 6.02
C PRO A 5 0.34 8.12 4.67
N ASP A 6 0.06 8.98 3.71
CA ASP A 6 0.60 8.83 2.35
C ASP A 6 2.11 8.71 2.32
N THR A 7 2.82 9.48 3.16
CA THR A 7 4.29 9.46 3.21
C THR A 7 4.82 8.10 3.68
N GLU A 8 4.21 7.54 4.73
CA GLU A 8 4.62 6.23 5.24
C GLU A 8 4.25 5.12 4.24
N LEU A 9 3.12 5.27 3.54
CA LEU A 9 2.74 4.33 2.50
C LEU A 9 3.76 4.32 1.35
N GLU A 10 4.30 5.48 0.98
CA GLU A 10 5.33 5.55 -0.06
C GLU A 10 6.60 4.81 0.37
N VAL A 11 6.97 4.88 1.64
CA VAL A 11 8.10 4.12 2.17
C VAL A 11 7.82 2.61 2.09
N MET A 12 6.60 2.20 2.47
CA MET A 12 6.20 0.79 2.37
C MET A 12 6.21 0.29 0.92
N LYS A 13 5.73 1.11 -0.03
CA LYS A 13 5.77 0.73 -1.45
C LYS A 13 7.19 0.48 -1.93
N ALA A 14 8.13 1.33 -1.51
CA ALA A 14 9.54 1.15 -1.85
C ALA A 14 10.09 -0.15 -1.24
N LEU A 15 9.69 -0.45 0.00
CA LEU A 15 10.14 -1.65 0.69
C LEU A 15 9.53 -2.92 0.08
N TRP A 16 8.24 -2.89 -0.24
CA TRP A 16 7.57 -4.04 -0.89
C TRP A 16 8.16 -4.36 -2.26
N ALA A 17 8.72 -3.35 -2.93
CA ALA A 17 9.36 -3.55 -4.23
C ALA A 17 10.72 -4.27 -4.12
N GLN A 18 11.28 -4.35 -2.90
CA GLN A 18 12.55 -5.04 -2.63
C GLN A 18 12.25 -6.46 -2.12
N GLU A 19 12.77 -7.47 -2.77
CA GLU A 19 12.59 -8.85 -2.32
C GLU A 19 13.30 -9.09 -0.99
N GLY A 20 12.55 -9.56 0.01
CA GLY A 20 13.12 -9.98 1.30
C GLY A 20 13.57 -8.85 2.21
N GLY A 21 13.36 -7.61 1.82
CA GLY A 21 13.76 -6.46 2.60
C GLY A 21 14.85 -5.64 1.92
N ALA A 22 15.33 -4.61 2.59
CA ALA A 22 16.30 -3.68 2.03
C ALA A 22 17.18 -3.02 3.08
N ALA A 23 18.39 -2.67 2.69
CA ALA A 23 19.26 -1.82 3.50
C ALA A 23 18.74 -0.38 3.46
N ARG A 24 19.10 0.40 4.47
CA ARG A 24 18.72 1.82 4.56
C ARG A 24 19.09 2.59 3.29
N ALA A 25 20.29 2.34 2.75
CA ALA A 25 20.77 3.03 1.55
C ALA A 25 19.92 2.70 0.31
N ASP A 26 19.45 1.47 0.19
CA ASP A 26 18.60 1.05 -0.91
C ASP A 26 17.25 1.77 -0.89
N LEU A 27 16.68 1.94 0.30
CA LEU A 27 15.43 2.68 0.48
C LEU A 27 15.60 4.16 0.17
N GLU A 28 16.69 4.75 0.61
CA GLU A 28 17.00 6.15 0.30
C GLU A 28 17.12 6.37 -1.20
N HIS A 29 17.79 5.45 -1.89
CA HIS A 29 17.91 5.50 -3.35
C HIS A 29 16.54 5.36 -4.04
N ALA A 30 15.73 4.41 -3.59
CA ALA A 30 14.40 4.17 -4.15
C ALA A 30 13.46 5.37 -3.97
N LEU A 31 13.67 6.15 -2.92
CA LEU A 31 12.83 7.30 -2.56
C LEU A 31 13.43 8.64 -2.99
N LYS A 32 14.51 8.63 -3.76
CA LYS A 32 15.22 9.86 -4.16
C LYS A 32 14.33 10.89 -4.86
N ASP A 33 13.34 10.42 -5.62
CA ASP A 33 12.42 11.29 -6.36
C ASP A 33 11.47 12.08 -5.47
N LYS A 34 11.34 11.68 -4.20
CA LYS A 34 10.48 12.39 -3.26
C LYS A 34 11.10 13.69 -2.75
N GLY A 35 12.42 13.84 -2.88
CA GLY A 35 13.12 15.01 -2.38
C GLY A 35 13.21 15.10 -0.85
N TRP A 36 12.96 13.98 -0.16
CA TRP A 36 13.01 13.95 1.31
C TRP A 36 14.44 13.90 1.81
N ALA A 37 14.68 14.62 2.93
CA ALA A 37 15.96 14.52 3.62
C ALA A 37 16.12 13.13 4.25
N SER A 38 17.38 12.72 4.46
CA SER A 38 17.71 11.46 5.12
C SER A 38 17.00 11.30 6.46
N ASN A 39 16.97 12.36 7.27
CA ASN A 39 16.31 12.37 8.57
C ASN A 39 14.80 12.14 8.46
N THR A 40 14.19 12.63 7.39
CA THR A 40 12.75 12.45 7.14
C THR A 40 12.44 10.98 6.89
N ILE A 41 13.27 10.32 6.08
CA ILE A 41 13.11 8.88 5.81
C ILE A 41 13.29 8.08 7.11
N ASN A 42 14.27 8.43 7.92
CA ASN A 42 14.50 7.77 9.21
C ASN A 42 13.28 7.91 10.13
N THR A 43 12.65 9.08 10.15
CA THR A 43 11.43 9.33 10.94
C THR A 43 10.29 8.42 10.49
N TYR A 44 10.07 8.30 9.18
CA TYR A 44 9.02 7.43 8.66
C TYR A 44 9.29 5.95 8.95
N LEU A 45 10.54 5.52 8.81
CA LEU A 45 10.92 4.14 9.13
C LEU A 45 10.71 3.85 10.61
N ALA A 46 11.07 4.78 11.50
CA ALA A 46 10.87 4.63 12.93
C ALA A 46 9.37 4.49 13.27
N ARG A 47 8.53 5.30 12.65
CA ARG A 47 7.08 5.22 12.84
C ARG A 47 6.51 3.89 12.35
N LEU A 48 6.99 3.41 11.22
CA LEU A 48 6.56 2.11 10.69
C LEU A 48 6.99 0.96 11.59
N CYS A 49 8.18 1.03 12.18
CA CYS A 49 8.63 0.05 13.15
C CYS A 49 7.75 0.07 14.41
N GLU A 50 7.40 1.24 14.93
CA GLU A 50 6.51 1.39 16.09
C GLU A 50 5.13 0.81 15.82
N LYS A 51 4.63 1.01 14.61
CA LYS A 51 3.30 0.52 14.21
C LYS A 51 3.27 -0.98 13.93
N GLY A 52 4.43 -1.63 13.91
CA GLY A 52 4.52 -3.06 13.63
C GLY A 52 4.49 -3.42 12.15
N PHE A 53 4.71 -2.45 11.27
CA PHE A 53 4.73 -2.68 9.82
C PHE A 53 6.09 -3.15 9.30
N VAL A 54 7.16 -2.80 9.99
CA VAL A 54 8.53 -3.02 9.54
C VAL A 54 9.37 -3.54 10.71
N SER A 55 10.23 -4.51 10.43
CA SER A 55 11.27 -4.92 11.37
C SER A 55 12.58 -4.25 10.95
N CYS A 56 13.42 -3.96 11.95
CA CYS A 56 14.74 -3.41 11.73
C CYS A 56 15.76 -4.29 12.44
N GLU A 57 16.76 -4.74 11.69
CA GLU A 57 17.87 -5.47 12.30
C GLU A 57 19.19 -4.91 11.78
N LYS A 58 20.24 -5.06 12.57
CA LYS A 58 21.57 -4.67 12.13
C LYS A 58 22.22 -5.80 11.36
N ARG A 59 22.75 -5.48 10.18
CA ARG A 59 23.59 -6.38 9.39
C ARG A 59 24.93 -5.69 9.18
N GLY A 60 25.93 -6.07 9.99
CA GLY A 60 27.19 -5.36 10.03
C GLY A 60 26.98 -3.95 10.60
N LYS A 61 27.38 -2.92 9.84
CA LYS A 61 27.21 -1.51 10.22
C LYS A 61 25.92 -0.88 9.68
N ALA A 62 25.18 -1.64 8.87
CA ALA A 62 23.97 -1.12 8.21
C ALA A 62 22.71 -1.65 8.89
N ASN A 63 21.65 -0.87 8.83
CA ASN A 63 20.31 -1.30 9.22
C ASN A 63 19.65 -1.99 8.04
N TRP A 64 19.00 -3.10 8.31
CA TRP A 64 18.22 -3.86 7.35
C TRP A 64 16.75 -3.81 7.74
N TYR A 65 15.90 -3.44 6.81
CA TYR A 65 14.46 -3.31 7.05
C TYR A 65 13.70 -4.36 6.25
N ALA A 66 12.73 -4.99 6.90
CA ALA A 66 11.87 -5.97 6.24
C ALA A 66 10.41 -5.71 6.57
N PRO A 67 9.49 -5.90 5.61
CA PRO A 67 8.08 -5.70 5.89
C PRO A 67 7.53 -6.83 6.77
N LEU A 68 6.78 -6.47 7.79
CA LEU A 68 6.06 -7.41 8.65
C LEU A 68 4.61 -7.59 8.18
N VAL A 69 4.12 -6.67 7.37
CA VAL A 69 2.79 -6.72 6.77
C VAL A 69 2.98 -6.77 5.26
N SER A 70 2.38 -7.74 4.60
CA SER A 70 2.49 -7.86 3.14
C SER A 70 1.67 -6.77 2.44
N GLN A 71 2.05 -6.46 1.21
CA GLN A 71 1.30 -5.50 0.39
C GLN A 71 -0.14 -5.95 0.20
N ALA A 72 -0.36 -7.24 -0.09
CA ALA A 72 -1.70 -7.78 -0.29
C ALA A 72 -2.57 -7.62 0.96
N ASP A 73 -2.03 -7.92 2.14
CA ASP A 73 -2.76 -7.78 3.39
C ASP A 73 -3.08 -6.32 3.69
N TYR A 74 -2.13 -5.43 3.47
CA TYR A 74 -2.37 -4.00 3.70
C TYR A 74 -3.42 -3.45 2.75
N LEU A 75 -3.35 -3.78 1.45
CA LEU A 75 -4.32 -3.31 0.46
C LEU A 75 -5.73 -3.83 0.77
N SER A 76 -5.84 -5.07 1.22
CA SER A 76 -7.11 -5.64 1.66
C SER A 76 -7.70 -4.85 2.83
N PHE A 77 -6.88 -4.55 3.81
CA PHE A 77 -7.27 -3.73 4.96
C PHE A 77 -7.67 -2.31 4.55
N GLU A 78 -6.84 -1.64 3.76
CA GLU A 78 -7.08 -0.25 3.37
C GLU A 78 -8.33 -0.10 2.54
N SER A 79 -8.56 -1.00 1.57
CA SER A 79 -9.76 -0.95 0.73
C SER A 79 -11.03 -1.11 1.55
N SER A 80 -11.05 -2.03 2.51
CA SER A 80 -12.19 -2.19 3.43
C SER A 80 -12.41 -0.94 4.28
N ALA A 81 -11.34 -0.37 4.81
CA ALA A 81 -11.43 0.82 5.66
C ALA A 81 -11.97 2.04 4.89
N VAL A 82 -11.50 2.24 3.67
CA VAL A 82 -11.97 3.34 2.82
C VAL A 82 -13.43 3.12 2.44
N LEU A 83 -13.79 1.91 2.05
CA LEU A 83 -15.16 1.60 1.68
C LEU A 83 -16.13 1.88 2.83
N ASP A 84 -15.77 1.45 4.04
CA ASP A 84 -16.59 1.67 5.24
C ASP A 84 -16.71 3.14 5.60
N LYS A 85 -15.58 3.84 5.62
CA LYS A 85 -15.49 5.20 6.14
C LYS A 85 -16.02 6.25 5.18
N VAL A 86 -15.73 6.09 3.89
CA VAL A 86 -16.03 7.10 2.88
C VAL A 86 -17.32 6.79 2.13
N PHE A 87 -17.59 5.53 1.87
CA PHE A 87 -18.70 5.09 1.00
C PHE A 87 -19.81 4.34 1.75
N GLY A 88 -19.80 4.36 3.07
CA GLY A 88 -20.84 3.72 3.86
C GLY A 88 -21.03 2.24 3.56
N LYS A 89 -19.93 1.52 3.27
CA LYS A 89 -19.92 0.10 2.92
C LYS A 89 -20.55 -0.22 1.56
N SER A 90 -20.84 0.82 0.75
CA SER A 90 -21.47 0.61 -0.55
C SER A 90 -20.46 0.58 -1.68
N LEU A 91 -20.18 -0.62 -2.17
CA LEU A 91 -19.30 -0.81 -3.33
C LEU A 91 -19.89 -0.15 -4.57
N LYS A 92 -21.22 -0.19 -4.71
CA LYS A 92 -21.90 0.49 -5.82
C LYS A 92 -21.64 1.99 -5.80
N ARG A 93 -21.68 2.63 -4.63
CA ARG A 93 -21.39 4.06 -4.49
C ARG A 93 -19.96 4.40 -4.87
N PHE A 94 -19.04 3.53 -4.49
CA PHE A 94 -17.63 3.68 -4.86
C PHE A 94 -17.45 3.69 -6.38
N VAL A 95 -17.98 2.68 -7.05
CA VAL A 95 -17.90 2.55 -8.50
C VAL A 95 -18.63 3.72 -9.20
N ALA A 96 -19.81 4.08 -8.70
CA ALA A 96 -20.58 5.21 -9.25
C ALA A 96 -19.81 6.52 -9.16
N SER A 97 -19.08 6.74 -8.08
CA SER A 97 -18.24 7.93 -7.91
C SER A 97 -17.11 7.97 -8.92
N LEU A 98 -16.46 6.83 -9.18
CA LEU A 98 -15.42 6.73 -10.20
C LEU A 98 -15.98 7.02 -11.60
N ALA A 99 -17.14 6.46 -11.90
CA ALA A 99 -17.79 6.65 -13.20
C ALA A 99 -18.15 8.12 -13.43
N ARG A 100 -18.67 8.79 -12.40
CA ARG A 100 -19.02 10.21 -12.46
C ARG A 100 -17.81 11.09 -12.73
N GLY A 101 -16.66 10.74 -12.18
CA GLY A 101 -15.41 11.46 -12.37
C GLY A 101 -14.72 11.21 -13.70
N GLY A 102 -15.26 10.30 -14.52
CA GLY A 102 -14.68 9.97 -15.81
C GLY A 102 -13.50 9.01 -15.74
N ASP A 103 -13.30 8.36 -14.59
CA ASP A 103 -12.17 7.45 -14.35
C ASP A 103 -12.42 6.01 -14.81
N LEU A 104 -13.62 5.73 -15.34
CA LEU A 104 -13.97 4.40 -15.86
C LEU A 104 -14.32 4.49 -17.34
N ASP A 105 -13.52 3.86 -18.19
CA ASP A 105 -13.86 3.71 -19.60
C ASP A 105 -14.54 2.35 -19.83
N ASP A 106 -15.06 2.14 -21.07
CA ASP A 106 -15.76 0.91 -21.39
C ASP A 106 -14.90 -0.34 -21.26
N ALA A 107 -13.62 -0.23 -21.59
CA ALA A 107 -12.68 -1.37 -21.47
C ALA A 107 -12.50 -1.78 -20.00
N GLU A 108 -12.38 -0.81 -19.12
CA GLU A 108 -12.25 -1.07 -17.68
C GLU A 108 -13.52 -1.67 -17.09
N VAL A 109 -14.69 -1.18 -17.53
CA VAL A 109 -15.97 -1.74 -17.09
C VAL A 109 -16.09 -3.20 -17.52
N GLU A 110 -15.73 -3.51 -18.76
CA GLU A 110 -15.76 -4.90 -19.26
C GLU A 110 -14.80 -5.81 -18.52
N GLU A 111 -13.60 -5.34 -18.25
CA GLU A 111 -12.61 -6.08 -17.48
C GLU A 111 -13.12 -6.39 -16.07
N LEU A 112 -13.68 -5.37 -15.41
CA LEU A 112 -14.25 -5.53 -14.08
C LEU A 112 -15.43 -6.50 -14.09
N GLN A 113 -16.29 -6.43 -15.10
CA GLN A 113 -17.44 -7.33 -15.24
C GLN A 113 -16.98 -8.78 -15.32
N ARG A 114 -15.96 -9.06 -16.14
CA ARG A 114 -15.40 -10.41 -16.26
C ARG A 114 -14.83 -10.91 -14.94
N TYR A 115 -14.11 -10.05 -14.23
CA TYR A 115 -13.55 -10.40 -12.92
C TYR A 115 -14.65 -10.74 -11.91
N LEU A 116 -15.70 -9.93 -11.86
CA LEU A 116 -16.84 -10.19 -10.97
C LEU A 116 -17.53 -11.50 -11.29
N ASP A 117 -17.67 -11.82 -12.57
CA ASP A 117 -18.25 -13.10 -13.00
C ASP A 117 -17.38 -14.27 -12.54
N GLU A 118 -16.06 -14.15 -12.67
CA GLU A 118 -15.11 -15.17 -12.19
C GLU A 118 -15.21 -15.37 -10.68
N LEU A 119 -15.37 -14.30 -9.92
CA LEU A 119 -15.56 -14.38 -8.46
C LEU A 119 -16.82 -15.15 -8.10
N LYS A 120 -17.90 -14.93 -8.83
CA LYS A 120 -19.15 -15.66 -8.62
C LYS A 120 -18.99 -17.16 -8.90
N GLU A 121 -18.30 -17.50 -9.98
CA GLU A 121 -18.02 -18.90 -10.33
C GLU A 121 -17.15 -19.58 -9.27
N GLY A 122 -16.14 -18.90 -8.78
CA GLY A 122 -15.23 -19.43 -7.76
C GLY A 122 -15.89 -19.70 -6.41
N ARG A 123 -17.10 -19.15 -6.17
CA ARG A 123 -17.83 -19.32 -4.92
C ARG A 123 -18.78 -20.52 -4.91
N LYS A 124 -18.88 -21.22 -5.99
CA LYS A 124 -19.76 -22.39 -6.11
C LYS A 124 -19.19 -23.63 -5.43
#